data_4717b740bfcaa2f5f2602d27b2dccf79
#
_entry.id   4717b740bfcaa2f5f2602d27b2dccf79
#
_cell.length_a   1.000
_cell.length_b   1.000
_cell.length_c   1.000
_cell.angle_alpha   90.00
_cell.angle_beta   90.00
_cell.angle_gamma   90.00
#
_symmetry.space_group_name_H-M   'P 1'
#
loop_
_entity.id
_entity.type
_entity.pdbx_description
1 polymer ?
#
loop_
_entity_poly.entity_id
_entity_poly.type
_entity_poly.pdbx_seq_one_letter_code
_entity_poly.pdbx_strand_id
1 'polypeptide(L)'
;MIVCGALVVAPTSTVFTPQELAHKMVALDYGNGTAYAGILMLEGAMPREAVTTRAATLNSGDRLAALLRGEFEATVLQEPWITIAEKAGCRLVSTTFFHGTWVADRSVSPEAYAAFVRAVTAAVRRINADKRRYVSYFIRDFPDHAGIQALAPADFNLGRIQLKEPGPIPEHEARWAWEWMASWGLMSGRFDAAAQINRKVEEEAHKLAAGVPG
;
A
#
# COMPACT_ATOMS: atom_id res chain seq x y z
N MET A 1 1.58 -3.53 -8.96
CA MET A 1 2.51 -3.46 -7.79
C MET A 1 1.80 -4.06 -6.59
N ILE A 2 2.52 -4.73 -5.71
CA ILE A 2 1.98 -5.18 -4.42
C ILE A 2 2.54 -4.27 -3.32
N VAL A 3 1.67 -3.81 -2.43
CA VAL A 3 2.04 -2.92 -1.32
C VAL A 3 1.76 -3.64 -0.01
N CYS A 4 2.72 -3.63 0.91
CA CYS A 4 2.54 -4.11 2.27
C CYS A 4 2.06 -2.96 3.16
N GLY A 5 0.93 -3.16 3.83
CA GLY A 5 0.48 -2.31 4.93
C GLY A 5 0.62 -3.04 6.25
N ALA A 6 1.12 -2.38 7.27
CA ALA A 6 1.23 -2.91 8.62
C ALA A 6 0.48 -2.05 9.63
N LEU A 7 -0.34 -2.68 10.44
CA LEU A 7 -0.99 -2.07 11.60
C LEU A 7 -0.01 -2.09 12.76
N VAL A 8 0.35 -0.90 13.24
CA VAL A 8 1.48 -0.67 14.16
C VAL A 8 0.99 -0.02 15.44
N VAL A 9 1.51 -0.47 16.56
CA VAL A 9 1.28 0.10 17.90
C VAL A 9 2.60 0.56 18.53
N ALA A 10 2.53 1.53 19.44
CA ALA A 10 3.69 2.06 20.13
C ALA A 10 4.39 0.99 21.01
N PRO A 11 5.68 1.17 21.36
CA PRO A 11 6.42 0.23 22.22
C PRO A 11 5.75 -0.01 23.59
N THR A 12 5.13 1.04 24.13
CA THR A 12 4.45 1.03 25.43
C THR A 12 3.01 0.51 25.38
N SER A 13 2.47 0.23 24.20
CA SER A 13 1.10 -0.25 24.04
C SER A 13 0.92 -1.63 24.66
N THR A 14 -0.25 -1.87 25.24
CA THR A 14 -0.67 -3.18 25.75
C THR A 14 -1.43 -4.02 24.72
N VAL A 15 -1.56 -3.51 23.50
CA VAL A 15 -2.24 -4.19 22.38
C VAL A 15 -1.28 -5.17 21.71
N PHE A 16 -1.64 -6.44 21.62
CA PHE A 16 -0.86 -7.51 21.00
C PHE A 16 -1.56 -8.10 19.76
N THR A 17 -2.87 -7.94 19.66
CA THR A 17 -3.67 -8.46 18.54
C THR A 17 -4.57 -7.36 17.96
N PRO A 18 -4.98 -7.46 16.68
CA PRO A 18 -5.89 -6.46 16.11
C PRO A 18 -7.24 -6.39 16.82
N GLN A 19 -7.72 -7.50 17.41
CA GLN A 19 -8.99 -7.55 18.16
C GLN A 19 -8.99 -6.61 19.37
N GLU A 20 -7.83 -6.41 19.99
CA GLU A 20 -7.68 -5.53 21.15
C GLU A 20 -7.75 -4.04 20.79
N LEU A 21 -7.83 -3.72 19.49
CA LEU A 21 -8.11 -2.38 18.98
C LEU A 21 -9.61 -2.05 18.88
N ALA A 22 -10.49 -2.99 19.26
CA ALA A 22 -11.95 -2.72 19.31
C ALA A 22 -12.23 -1.47 20.15
N HIS A 23 -12.95 -0.51 19.57
CA HIS A 23 -13.28 0.80 20.15
C HIS A 23 -12.07 1.71 20.49
N LYS A 24 -10.85 1.35 20.07
CA LYS A 24 -9.65 2.19 20.22
C LYS A 24 -9.39 2.97 18.95
N MET A 25 -8.84 4.19 19.11
CA MET A 25 -8.60 5.10 17.99
C MET A 25 -7.43 4.64 17.12
N VAL A 26 -7.69 4.35 15.86
CA VAL A 26 -6.70 4.04 14.82
C VAL A 26 -6.61 5.20 13.83
N ALA A 27 -5.43 5.80 13.70
CA ALA A 27 -5.21 6.90 12.76
C ALA A 27 -4.91 6.36 11.36
N LEU A 28 -5.68 6.81 10.35
CA LEU A 28 -5.56 6.41 8.95
C LEU A 28 -5.50 7.63 8.05
N ASP A 29 -4.76 7.53 6.96
CA ASP A 29 -4.80 8.51 5.88
C ASP A 29 -5.81 8.07 4.83
N TYR A 30 -7.02 8.62 4.88
CA TYR A 30 -8.11 8.25 3.96
C TYR A 30 -7.85 8.61 2.49
N GLY A 31 -6.81 9.38 2.21
CA GLY A 31 -6.39 9.73 0.86
C GLY A 31 -5.56 8.66 0.14
N ASN A 32 -5.22 7.55 0.81
CA ASN A 32 -4.33 6.54 0.23
C ASN A 32 -4.63 5.10 0.64
N GLY A 33 -3.88 4.16 0.06
CA GLY A 33 -4.05 2.72 0.29
C GLY A 33 -3.82 2.25 1.73
N THR A 34 -3.23 3.07 2.61
CA THR A 34 -3.06 2.70 4.04
C THR A 34 -4.40 2.71 4.78
N ALA A 35 -5.35 3.58 4.39
CA ALA A 35 -6.70 3.54 4.94
C ALA A 35 -7.42 2.25 4.52
N TYR A 36 -7.37 1.92 3.23
CA TYR A 36 -7.92 0.67 2.72
C TYR A 36 -7.36 -0.54 3.46
N ALA A 37 -6.02 -0.65 3.54
CA ALA A 37 -5.35 -1.75 4.23
C ALA A 37 -5.71 -1.82 5.73
N GLY A 38 -5.79 -0.65 6.39
CA GLY A 38 -6.11 -0.55 7.81
C GLY A 38 -7.52 -1.05 8.12
N ILE A 39 -8.50 -0.57 7.39
CA ILE A 39 -9.89 -0.97 7.61
C ILE A 39 -10.08 -2.46 7.29
N LEU A 40 -9.45 -2.99 6.23
CA LEU A 40 -9.49 -4.43 5.93
C LEU A 40 -8.93 -5.28 7.07
N MET A 41 -7.80 -4.89 7.65
CA MET A 41 -7.20 -5.62 8.78
C MET A 41 -8.08 -5.56 10.03
N LEU A 42 -8.71 -4.42 10.30
CA LEU A 42 -9.59 -4.25 11.46
C LEU A 42 -10.91 -5.00 11.28
N GLU A 43 -11.58 -4.86 10.12
CA GLU A 43 -12.83 -5.56 9.80
C GLU A 43 -12.66 -7.08 9.76
N GLY A 44 -11.46 -7.57 9.36
CA GLY A 44 -11.12 -8.99 9.43
C GLY A 44 -10.92 -9.52 10.85
N ALA A 45 -10.79 -8.64 11.84
CA ALA A 45 -10.48 -9.00 13.22
C ALA A 45 -11.61 -8.72 14.22
N MET A 46 -12.56 -7.84 13.88
CA MET A 46 -13.62 -7.41 14.79
C MET A 46 -14.89 -6.99 14.01
N PRO A 47 -16.06 -6.92 14.65
CA PRO A 47 -17.26 -6.38 14.04
C PRO A 47 -17.08 -4.92 13.61
N ARG A 48 -17.74 -4.53 12.53
CA ARG A 48 -17.58 -3.19 11.90
C ARG A 48 -17.86 -2.05 12.86
N GLU A 49 -18.87 -2.20 13.73
CA GLU A 49 -19.27 -1.22 14.75
C GLU A 49 -18.21 -1.00 15.83
N ALA A 50 -17.28 -1.94 16.01
CA ALA A 50 -16.17 -1.81 16.93
C ALA A 50 -14.94 -1.13 16.30
N VAL A 51 -14.92 -0.96 14.96
CA VAL A 51 -13.83 -0.29 14.25
C VAL A 51 -13.95 1.22 14.43
N THR A 52 -12.99 1.79 15.14
CA THR A 52 -12.92 3.26 15.38
C THR A 52 -11.70 3.82 14.68
N THR A 53 -11.92 4.65 13.67
CA THR A 53 -10.85 5.25 12.89
C THR A 53 -10.96 6.77 12.88
N ARG A 54 -9.81 7.43 12.75
CA ARG A 54 -9.71 8.88 12.60
C ARG A 54 -8.89 9.22 11.36
N ALA A 55 -9.42 10.10 10.54
CA ALA A 55 -8.66 10.68 9.45
C ALA A 55 -7.47 11.47 10.00
N ALA A 56 -6.27 11.08 9.62
CA ALA A 56 -5.05 11.80 9.90
C ALA A 56 -4.47 12.27 8.56
N THR A 57 -4.54 13.57 8.29
CA THR A 57 -3.95 14.20 7.09
C THR A 57 -2.42 14.31 7.18
N LEU A 58 -1.80 13.43 7.93
CA LEU A 58 -0.37 13.36 8.16
C LEU A 58 0.26 12.35 7.20
N ASN A 59 1.44 12.63 6.69
CA ASN A 59 2.25 11.63 6.00
C ASN A 59 2.64 10.49 6.97
N SER A 60 3.18 9.40 6.44
CA SER A 60 3.49 8.21 7.25
C SER A 60 4.50 8.48 8.37
N GLY A 61 5.48 9.36 8.12
CA GLY A 61 6.48 9.74 9.14
C GLY A 61 5.87 10.52 10.30
N ASP A 62 5.02 11.50 9.98
CA ASP A 62 4.33 12.30 11.01
C ASP A 62 3.33 11.45 11.80
N ARG A 63 2.65 10.49 11.14
CA ARG A 63 1.78 9.52 11.84
C ARG A 63 2.58 8.63 12.79
N LEU A 64 3.77 8.16 12.39
CA LEU A 64 4.64 7.39 13.27
C LEU A 64 5.08 8.25 14.47
N ALA A 65 5.49 9.50 14.24
CA ALA A 65 5.87 10.40 15.31
C ALA A 65 4.71 10.67 16.29
N ALA A 66 3.50 10.87 15.77
CA ALA A 66 2.29 11.06 16.59
C ALA A 66 1.92 9.80 17.38
N LEU A 67 2.06 8.61 16.78
CA LEU A 67 1.90 7.32 17.49
C LEU A 67 2.88 7.21 18.68
N LEU A 68 4.14 7.55 18.46
CA LEU A 68 5.16 7.51 19.51
C LEU A 68 4.91 8.51 20.64
N ARG A 69 4.19 9.61 20.37
CA ARG A 69 3.72 10.57 21.39
C ARG A 69 2.42 10.13 22.07
N GLY A 70 1.81 9.01 21.66
CA GLY A 70 0.58 8.49 22.26
C GLY A 70 -0.70 9.23 21.83
N GLU A 71 -0.71 9.92 20.69
CA GLU A 71 -1.87 10.67 20.20
C GLU A 71 -3.03 9.75 19.73
N PHE A 72 -2.73 8.49 19.44
CA PHE A 72 -3.67 7.42 19.09
C PHE A 72 -3.06 6.04 19.38
N GLU A 73 -3.91 5.00 19.40
CA GLU A 73 -3.50 3.65 19.80
C GLU A 73 -2.72 2.91 18.72
N ALA A 74 -3.08 3.12 17.46
CA ALA A 74 -2.45 2.46 16.31
C ALA A 74 -2.50 3.31 15.06
N THR A 75 -1.64 2.98 14.09
CA THR A 75 -1.69 3.52 12.74
C THR A 75 -1.28 2.47 11.71
N VAL A 76 -1.49 2.75 10.43
CA VAL A 76 -1.03 1.89 9.34
C VAL A 76 0.13 2.55 8.61
N LEU A 77 1.20 1.80 8.45
CA LEU A 77 2.42 2.24 7.79
C LEU A 77 2.75 1.33 6.59
N GLN A 78 3.60 1.85 5.71
CA GLN A 78 4.27 1.15 4.61
C GLN A 78 5.78 1.28 4.76
N GLU A 79 6.57 0.52 4.00
CA GLU A 79 8.01 0.74 3.95
C GLU A 79 8.34 2.14 3.36
N PRO A 80 9.38 2.82 3.84
CA PRO A 80 10.35 2.39 4.86
C PRO A 80 9.91 2.60 6.32
N TRP A 81 8.71 3.14 6.55
CA TRP A 81 8.21 3.54 7.87
C TRP A 81 7.94 2.34 8.79
N ILE A 82 7.61 1.18 8.23
CA ILE A 82 7.49 -0.07 9.02
C ILE A 82 8.84 -0.41 9.64
N THR A 83 9.91 -0.38 8.84
CA THR A 83 11.27 -0.68 9.32
C THR A 83 11.70 0.32 10.40
N ILE A 84 11.42 1.62 10.24
CA ILE A 84 11.71 2.63 11.27
C ILE A 84 10.91 2.36 12.55
N ALA A 85 9.63 2.04 12.44
CA ALA A 85 8.77 1.76 13.58
C ALA A 85 9.30 0.56 14.38
N GLU A 86 9.71 -0.53 13.73
CA GLU A 86 10.31 -1.70 14.39
C GLU A 86 11.62 -1.32 15.09
N LYS A 87 12.48 -0.52 14.47
CA LYS A 87 13.72 -0.02 15.10
C LYS A 87 13.45 0.88 16.31
N ALA A 88 12.33 1.60 16.31
CA ALA A 88 11.85 2.38 17.45
C ALA A 88 11.17 1.52 18.55
N GLY A 89 11.12 0.19 18.38
CA GLY A 89 10.51 -0.75 19.31
C GLY A 89 9.00 -0.90 19.17
N CYS A 90 8.38 -0.32 18.14
CA CYS A 90 6.97 -0.53 17.81
C CYS A 90 6.70 -1.99 17.46
N ARG A 91 5.46 -2.43 17.71
CA ARG A 91 5.03 -3.78 17.32
C ARG A 91 4.06 -3.73 16.15
N LEU A 92 4.22 -4.70 15.25
CA LEU A 92 3.24 -4.97 14.20
C LEU A 92 2.20 -5.94 14.76
N VAL A 93 0.94 -5.54 14.79
CA VAL A 93 -0.16 -6.38 15.27
C VAL A 93 -0.93 -7.06 14.13
N SER A 94 -0.79 -6.54 12.91
CA SER A 94 -1.27 -7.17 11.68
C SER A 94 -0.52 -6.65 10.46
N THR A 95 -0.49 -7.45 9.40
CA THR A 95 0.03 -7.04 8.08
C THR A 95 -0.90 -7.53 6.98
N THR A 96 -1.01 -6.76 5.92
CA THR A 96 -1.74 -7.15 4.72
C THR A 96 -1.01 -6.70 3.47
N PHE A 97 -1.33 -7.35 2.35
CA PHE A 97 -0.85 -6.95 1.04
C PHE A 97 -2.03 -6.56 0.16
N PHE A 98 -1.89 -5.53 -0.63
CA PHE A 98 -2.89 -5.09 -1.57
C PHE A 98 -2.27 -4.70 -2.91
N HIS A 99 -3.07 -4.76 -3.97
CA HIS A 99 -2.63 -4.35 -5.29
C HIS A 99 -2.65 -2.83 -5.42
N GLY A 100 -1.52 -2.24 -5.80
CA GLY A 100 -1.47 -0.87 -6.30
C GLY A 100 -1.67 -0.85 -7.81
N THR A 101 -2.40 0.14 -8.30
CA THR A 101 -2.66 0.35 -9.72
C THR A 101 -1.92 1.60 -10.21
N TRP A 102 -1.67 1.67 -11.51
CA TRP A 102 -1.20 2.88 -12.15
C TRP A 102 -2.36 3.60 -12.81
N VAL A 103 -2.37 4.91 -12.65
CA VAL A 103 -3.30 5.80 -13.35
C VAL A 103 -2.51 6.51 -14.44
N ALA A 104 -2.98 6.43 -15.67
CA ALA A 104 -2.39 7.11 -16.80
C ALA A 104 -3.36 8.18 -17.34
N ASP A 105 -2.80 9.28 -17.84
CA ASP A 105 -3.58 10.27 -18.55
C ASP A 105 -4.20 9.67 -19.83
N ARG A 106 -5.36 10.17 -20.24
CA ARG A 106 -6.08 9.68 -21.41
C ARG A 106 -5.33 9.87 -22.74
N SER A 107 -4.35 10.77 -22.77
CA SER A 107 -3.50 11.01 -23.94
C SER A 107 -2.39 9.97 -24.12
N VAL A 108 -2.15 9.11 -23.12
CA VAL A 108 -1.13 8.06 -23.22
C VAL A 108 -1.56 7.01 -24.24
N SER A 109 -0.75 6.86 -25.30
CA SER A 109 -1.03 5.89 -26.36
C SER A 109 -0.76 4.44 -25.89
N PRO A 110 -1.40 3.43 -26.53
CA PRO A 110 -1.12 2.03 -26.24
C PRO A 110 0.36 1.67 -26.36
N GLU A 111 1.08 2.23 -27.34
CA GLU A 111 2.50 1.98 -27.57
C GLU A 111 3.37 2.54 -26.42
N ALA A 112 3.06 3.76 -25.97
CA ALA A 112 3.75 4.38 -24.83
C ALA A 112 3.48 3.58 -23.55
N TYR A 113 2.24 3.16 -23.33
CA TYR A 113 1.90 2.31 -22.19
C TYR A 113 2.54 0.92 -22.29
N ALA A 114 2.64 0.33 -23.48
CA ALA A 114 3.35 -0.93 -23.71
C ALA A 114 4.86 -0.80 -23.38
N ALA A 115 5.49 0.32 -23.76
CA ALA A 115 6.88 0.59 -23.41
C ALA A 115 7.07 0.67 -21.89
N PHE A 116 6.15 1.35 -21.18
CA PHE A 116 6.12 1.39 -19.71
C PHE A 116 5.96 -0.01 -19.11
N VAL A 117 4.99 -0.82 -19.58
CA VAL A 117 4.78 -2.20 -19.12
C VAL A 117 6.03 -3.04 -19.29
N ARG A 118 6.72 -2.98 -20.44
CA ARG A 118 8.00 -3.69 -20.66
C ARG A 118 9.08 -3.26 -19.68
N ALA A 119 9.23 -1.96 -19.45
CA ALA A 119 10.22 -1.42 -18.54
C ALA A 119 9.97 -1.86 -17.10
N VAL A 120 8.71 -1.78 -16.64
CA VAL A 120 8.31 -2.21 -15.30
C VAL A 120 8.49 -3.73 -15.14
N THR A 121 8.10 -4.53 -16.14
CA THR A 121 8.31 -5.98 -16.13
C THR A 121 9.80 -6.33 -15.96
N ALA A 122 10.68 -5.69 -16.73
CA ALA A 122 12.11 -5.89 -16.62
C ALA A 122 12.65 -5.47 -15.23
N ALA A 123 12.17 -4.35 -14.69
CA ALA A 123 12.55 -3.88 -13.37
C ALA A 123 12.09 -4.87 -12.27
N VAL A 124 10.83 -5.32 -12.32
CA VAL A 124 10.27 -6.30 -11.36
C VAL A 124 11.10 -7.58 -11.35
N ARG A 125 11.43 -8.13 -12.53
CA ARG A 125 12.27 -9.33 -12.63
C ARG A 125 13.64 -9.14 -12.01
N ARG A 126 14.29 -8.01 -12.28
CA ARG A 126 15.63 -7.68 -11.72
C ARG A 126 15.57 -7.51 -10.20
N ILE A 127 14.55 -6.81 -9.69
CA ILE A 127 14.41 -6.58 -8.25
C ILE A 127 14.10 -7.90 -7.54
N ASN A 128 13.20 -8.73 -8.07
CA ASN A 128 12.87 -10.02 -7.48
C ASN A 128 14.05 -11.00 -7.48
N ALA A 129 14.96 -10.91 -8.46
CA ALA A 129 16.18 -11.71 -8.50
C ALA A 129 17.17 -11.37 -7.38
N ASP A 130 17.23 -10.10 -6.97
CA ASP A 130 18.10 -9.64 -5.87
C ASP A 130 17.47 -8.40 -5.19
N LYS A 131 16.49 -8.62 -4.34
CA LYS A 131 15.81 -7.54 -3.63
C LYS A 131 16.75 -6.72 -2.75
N ARG A 132 17.75 -7.37 -2.13
CA ARG A 132 18.70 -6.71 -1.22
C ARG A 132 19.46 -5.58 -1.90
N ARG A 133 19.81 -5.76 -3.15
CA ARG A 133 20.50 -4.74 -3.97
C ARG A 133 19.67 -3.47 -4.13
N TYR A 134 18.33 -3.60 -4.18
CA TYR A 134 17.42 -2.50 -4.55
C TYR A 134 16.73 -1.84 -3.35
N VAL A 135 16.79 -2.43 -2.15
CA VAL A 135 16.18 -1.80 -0.95
C VAL A 135 16.80 -0.44 -0.60
N SER A 136 18.03 -0.17 -1.04
CA SER A 136 18.65 1.13 -0.87
C SER A 136 17.90 2.29 -1.52
N TYR A 137 17.01 2.01 -2.49
CA TYR A 137 16.15 3.04 -3.08
C TYR A 137 15.17 3.62 -2.05
N PHE A 138 14.66 2.83 -1.12
CA PHE A 138 13.83 3.35 -0.02
C PHE A 138 14.57 4.39 0.84
N ILE A 139 15.88 4.23 1.00
CA ILE A 139 16.71 5.19 1.73
C ILE A 139 16.95 6.43 0.87
N ARG A 140 17.27 6.26 -0.40
CA ARG A 140 17.58 7.36 -1.34
C ARG A 140 16.38 8.26 -1.64
N ASP A 141 15.16 7.73 -1.59
CA ASP A 141 13.94 8.48 -1.88
C ASP A 141 13.59 9.50 -0.77
N PHE A 142 14.25 9.41 0.39
CA PHE A 142 14.05 10.30 1.53
C PHE A 142 15.36 10.89 2.04
N PRO A 143 16.08 11.69 1.23
CA PRO A 143 17.44 12.16 1.55
C PRO A 143 17.50 13.04 2.81
N ASP A 144 16.42 13.75 3.11
CA ASP A 144 16.37 14.71 4.22
C ASP A 144 15.82 14.10 5.52
N HIS A 145 15.47 12.80 5.53
CA HIS A 145 14.90 12.15 6.71
C HIS A 145 15.96 11.38 7.49
N ALA A 146 16.48 11.95 8.58
CA ALA A 146 17.58 11.39 9.37
C ALA A 146 17.34 9.93 9.80
N GLY A 147 16.12 9.56 10.24
CA GLY A 147 15.78 8.19 10.63
C GLY A 147 15.86 7.20 9.48
N ILE A 148 15.52 7.61 8.25
CA ILE A 148 15.64 6.76 7.05
C ILE A 148 17.10 6.68 6.61
N GLN A 149 17.84 7.79 6.65
CA GLN A 149 19.25 7.80 6.31
C GLN A 149 20.12 6.95 7.26
N ALA A 150 19.65 6.71 8.48
CA ALA A 150 20.29 5.81 9.45
C ALA A 150 20.03 4.32 9.18
N LEU A 151 19.14 3.97 8.23
CA LEU A 151 18.86 2.59 7.87
C LEU A 151 19.96 2.01 6.97
N ALA A 152 20.21 0.71 7.14
CA ALA A 152 21.00 -0.08 6.20
C ALA A 152 20.06 -1.02 5.38
N PRO A 153 20.46 -1.47 4.19
CA PRO A 153 19.69 -2.46 3.44
C PRO A 153 19.39 -3.74 4.21
N ALA A 154 20.23 -4.09 5.19
CA ALA A 154 20.04 -5.25 6.06
C ALA A 154 18.87 -5.11 7.05
N ASP A 155 18.45 -3.89 7.36
CA ASP A 155 17.34 -3.62 8.29
C ASP A 155 15.97 -4.01 7.72
N PHE A 156 15.84 -4.01 6.39
CA PHE A 156 14.56 -4.27 5.73
C PHE A 156 14.17 -5.75 5.70
N ASN A 157 12.93 -6.03 6.05
CA ASN A 157 12.35 -7.36 5.86
C ASN A 157 11.92 -7.54 4.40
N LEU A 158 12.71 -8.32 3.63
CA LEU A 158 12.45 -8.55 2.21
C LEU A 158 11.13 -9.29 1.93
N GLY A 159 10.57 -10.00 2.92
CA GLY A 159 9.25 -10.64 2.82
C GLY A 159 8.12 -9.63 2.62
N ARG A 160 8.29 -8.38 3.08
CA ARG A 160 7.32 -7.29 2.88
C ARG A 160 7.45 -6.58 1.54
N ILE A 161 8.57 -6.78 0.83
CA ILE A 161 8.83 -6.17 -0.46
C ILE A 161 8.43 -7.18 -1.54
N GLN A 162 7.19 -7.11 -1.98
CA GLN A 162 6.62 -7.99 -2.98
C GLN A 162 6.34 -7.21 -4.27
N LEU A 163 6.88 -7.70 -5.37
CA LEU A 163 6.71 -7.08 -6.68
C LEU A 163 6.11 -8.11 -7.64
N LYS A 164 5.01 -7.72 -8.27
CA LYS A 164 4.33 -8.52 -9.31
C LYS A 164 4.48 -7.80 -10.64
N GLU A 165 4.69 -8.56 -11.69
CA GLU A 165 4.68 -8.02 -13.06
C GLU A 165 3.32 -7.37 -13.35
N PRO A 166 3.30 -6.26 -14.11
CA PRO A 166 2.06 -5.60 -14.45
C PRO A 166 1.16 -6.53 -15.27
N GLY A 167 -0.11 -6.44 -15.06
CA GLY A 167 -1.13 -7.18 -15.79
C GLY A 167 -2.45 -6.42 -15.80
N PRO A 168 -3.39 -6.80 -16.64
CA PRO A 168 -4.72 -6.23 -16.67
C PRO A 168 -5.41 -6.30 -15.31
N ILE A 169 -6.19 -5.28 -14.97
CA ILE A 169 -6.96 -5.25 -13.73
C ILE A 169 -8.19 -6.15 -13.90
N PRO A 170 -8.34 -7.21 -13.08
CA PRO A 170 -9.56 -8.02 -13.10
C PRO A 170 -10.76 -7.17 -12.67
N GLU A 171 -11.79 -7.10 -13.53
CA GLU A 171 -12.95 -6.24 -13.28
C GLU A 171 -13.66 -6.60 -11.97
N HIS A 172 -13.75 -7.89 -11.66
CA HIS A 172 -14.42 -8.34 -10.43
C HIS A 172 -13.66 -7.90 -9.17
N GLU A 173 -12.31 -7.82 -9.20
CA GLU A 173 -11.51 -7.30 -8.08
C GLU A 173 -11.71 -5.80 -7.92
N ALA A 174 -11.71 -5.05 -9.04
CA ALA A 174 -11.95 -3.61 -9.00
C ALA A 174 -13.37 -3.29 -8.51
N ARG A 175 -14.38 -4.04 -8.98
CA ARG A 175 -15.77 -3.91 -8.55
C ARG A 175 -15.92 -4.20 -7.07
N TRP A 176 -15.35 -5.32 -6.60
CA TRP A 176 -15.40 -5.69 -5.20
C TRP A 176 -14.76 -4.61 -4.31
N ALA A 177 -13.57 -4.13 -4.67
CA ALA A 177 -12.89 -3.08 -3.91
C ALA A 177 -13.70 -1.79 -3.87
N TRP A 178 -14.32 -1.39 -4.99
CA TRP A 178 -15.18 -0.22 -5.04
C TRP A 178 -16.42 -0.37 -4.14
N GLU A 179 -17.15 -1.49 -4.27
CA GLU A 179 -18.37 -1.75 -3.50
C GLU A 179 -18.07 -1.83 -2.00
N TRP A 180 -16.95 -2.45 -1.64
CA TRP A 180 -16.48 -2.50 -0.27
C TRP A 180 -16.14 -1.11 0.27
N MET A 181 -15.38 -0.29 -0.47
CA MET A 181 -15.07 1.10 -0.08
C MET A 181 -16.33 1.95 0.02
N ALA A 182 -17.28 1.78 -0.90
CA ALA A 182 -18.57 2.47 -0.83
C ALA A 182 -19.37 2.09 0.42
N SER A 183 -19.32 0.83 0.85
CA SER A 183 -19.97 0.36 2.07
C SER A 183 -19.39 0.99 3.35
N TRP A 184 -18.16 1.50 3.28
CA TRP A 184 -17.51 2.26 4.35
C TRP A 184 -17.63 3.77 4.19
N GLY A 185 -18.37 4.26 3.19
CA GLY A 185 -18.50 5.68 2.88
C GLY A 185 -17.23 6.35 2.34
N LEU A 186 -16.25 5.56 1.92
CA LEU A 186 -14.98 6.06 1.35
C LEU A 186 -15.11 6.43 -0.14
N MET A 187 -16.13 5.89 -0.80
CA MET A 187 -16.46 6.13 -2.21
C MET A 187 -17.93 6.43 -2.35
N SER A 188 -18.28 7.19 -3.39
CA SER A 188 -19.67 7.51 -3.74
C SER A 188 -20.00 7.09 -5.16
N GLY A 189 -21.28 6.88 -5.45
CA GLY A 189 -21.75 6.47 -6.77
C GLY A 189 -21.65 4.95 -7.00
N ARG A 190 -21.84 4.55 -8.26
CA ARG A 190 -21.80 3.14 -8.68
C ARG A 190 -20.50 2.86 -9.42
N PHE A 191 -19.99 1.64 -9.30
CA PHE A 191 -18.86 1.19 -10.10
C PHE A 191 -19.25 1.14 -11.58
N ASP A 192 -18.47 1.82 -12.41
CA ASP A 192 -18.58 1.76 -13.87
C ASP A 192 -17.21 1.34 -14.43
N ALA A 193 -17.12 0.09 -14.85
CA ALA A 193 -15.88 -0.47 -15.38
C ALA A 193 -15.42 0.27 -16.65
N ALA A 194 -16.34 0.68 -17.51
CA ALA A 194 -16.02 1.36 -18.77
C ALA A 194 -15.45 2.76 -18.55
N ALA A 195 -15.91 3.43 -17.48
CA ALA A 195 -15.39 4.76 -17.11
C ALA A 195 -14.04 4.71 -16.40
N GLN A 196 -13.76 3.60 -15.68
CA GLN A 196 -12.61 3.52 -14.79
C GLN A 196 -11.45 2.67 -15.33
N ILE A 197 -11.74 1.69 -16.18
CA ILE A 197 -10.73 0.79 -16.74
C ILE A 197 -10.74 0.93 -18.26
N ASN A 198 -9.66 1.46 -18.82
CA ASN A 198 -9.50 1.54 -20.26
C ASN A 198 -9.04 0.20 -20.84
N ARG A 199 -9.95 -0.78 -20.90
CA ARG A 199 -9.68 -2.14 -21.35
C ARG A 199 -8.98 -2.20 -22.69
N LYS A 200 -9.42 -1.39 -23.64
CA LYS A 200 -8.86 -1.39 -24.99
C LYS A 200 -7.38 -1.05 -24.97
N VAL A 201 -7.00 0.03 -24.30
CA VAL A 201 -5.60 0.46 -24.20
C VAL A 201 -4.79 -0.55 -23.37
N GLU A 202 -5.34 -1.06 -22.27
CA GLU A 202 -4.68 -2.02 -21.41
C GLU A 202 -4.37 -3.33 -22.14
N GLU A 203 -5.34 -3.92 -22.81
CA GLU A 203 -5.18 -5.18 -23.54
C GLU A 203 -4.24 -5.05 -24.74
N GLU A 204 -4.38 -3.98 -25.53
CA GLU A 204 -3.51 -3.72 -26.67
C GLU A 204 -2.06 -3.49 -26.22
N ALA A 205 -1.86 -2.70 -25.18
CA ALA A 205 -0.52 -2.47 -24.63
C ALA A 205 0.11 -3.74 -24.09
N HIS A 206 -0.63 -4.63 -23.44
CA HIS A 206 -0.11 -5.91 -22.98
C HIS A 206 0.24 -6.87 -24.13
N LYS A 207 -0.56 -6.90 -25.19
CA LYS A 207 -0.22 -7.64 -26.42
C LYS A 207 1.08 -7.14 -27.04
N LEU A 208 1.21 -5.83 -27.23
CA LEU A 208 2.42 -5.18 -27.75
C LEU A 208 3.63 -5.44 -26.85
N ALA A 209 3.45 -5.40 -25.53
CA ALA A 209 4.52 -5.65 -24.58
C ALA A 209 5.01 -7.12 -24.61
N ALA A 210 4.11 -8.07 -24.89
CA ALA A 210 4.41 -9.48 -25.04
C ALA A 210 5.00 -9.83 -26.42
N GLY A 211 5.06 -8.91 -27.37
CA GLY A 211 5.53 -9.14 -28.74
C GLY A 211 4.51 -9.89 -29.61
N VAL A 212 3.25 -9.90 -29.22
CA VAL A 212 2.16 -10.49 -30.04
C VAL A 212 1.71 -9.42 -31.08
N PRO A 213 1.73 -9.72 -32.39
CA PRO A 213 1.19 -8.81 -33.41
C PRO A 213 -0.28 -8.50 -33.13
N GLY A 214 -0.65 -7.21 -33.30
CA GLY A 214 -2.02 -6.74 -33.14
C GLY A 214 -2.95 -7.18 -34.29
#